data_38c58f3e068499a3118a8327806d6c02
#
_entry.id   38c58f3e068499a3118a8327806d6c02
#
_cell.length_a   1.000
_cell.length_b   1.000
_cell.length_c   1.000
_cell.angle_alpha   90.00
_cell.angle_beta   90.00
_cell.angle_gamma   90.00
#
_symmetry.space_group_name_H-M   'P 1'
#
loop_
_entity.id
_entity.type
_entity.pdbx_description
1 polymer ?
#
loop_
_entity_poly.entity_id
_entity_poly.type
_entity_poly.pdbx_seq_one_letter_code
_entity_poly.pdbx_strand_id
1 'polypeptide(L)'
;MSIFDYRANIVAKLKTSFPQLRTVETHPGKFTLEDVERLCTLAPAAYVSILEAPGTEKLGDGRVLFNVSTVVFVATRHSAGEKADASGWKMAEAIASLAIWNYFNSAVFPATDIEIDNLWTSKQEKNWVAIMAIAWRAQIVVGTNFSDQLAGVVAGETFVFPPDPDINGMVRNDHDPDETEILPPPA
;
A
#
# COMPACT_ATOMS: atom_id res chain seq x y z
N MET A 1 11.18 0.75 2.83
CA MET A 1 10.06 1.18 1.97
C MET A 1 8.76 1.09 2.76
N SER A 2 7.77 1.95 2.53
CA SER A 2 6.50 1.95 3.24
C SER A 2 5.30 1.81 2.28
N ILE A 3 4.14 1.41 2.82
CA ILE A 3 2.87 1.39 2.06
C ILE A 3 2.49 2.82 1.63
N PHE A 4 2.87 3.82 2.42
CA PHE A 4 2.68 5.22 2.08
C PHE A 4 3.47 5.62 0.82
N ASP A 5 4.74 5.19 0.71
CA ASP A 5 5.57 5.43 -0.48
C ASP A 5 4.96 4.78 -1.72
N TYR A 6 4.44 3.55 -1.57
CA TYR A 6 3.76 2.86 -2.68
C TYR A 6 2.57 3.67 -3.21
N ARG A 7 1.69 4.18 -2.32
CA ARG A 7 0.58 5.03 -2.71
C ARG A 7 1.05 6.31 -3.40
N ALA A 8 2.08 6.96 -2.88
CA ALA A 8 2.66 8.16 -3.47
C ALA A 8 3.23 7.90 -4.87
N ASN A 9 3.89 6.76 -5.07
CA ASN A 9 4.43 6.34 -6.36
C ASN A 9 3.33 6.09 -7.40
N ILE A 10 2.19 5.51 -6.99
CA ILE A 10 1.03 5.36 -7.88
C ILE A 10 0.54 6.74 -8.33
N VAL A 11 0.35 7.68 -7.41
CA VAL A 11 -0.08 9.06 -7.73
C VAL A 11 0.89 9.72 -8.70
N ALA A 12 2.20 9.65 -8.44
CA ALA A 12 3.22 10.22 -9.30
C ALA A 12 3.20 9.60 -10.70
N LYS A 13 3.04 8.28 -10.78
CA LYS A 13 2.96 7.57 -12.05
C LYS A 13 1.71 7.93 -12.85
N LEU A 14 0.55 8.02 -12.19
CA LEU A 14 -0.70 8.43 -12.85
C LEU A 14 -0.60 9.86 -13.39
N LYS A 15 -0.03 10.81 -12.62
CA LYS A 15 0.20 12.19 -13.08
C LYS A 15 1.05 12.25 -14.35
N THR A 16 2.10 11.43 -14.40
CA THR A 16 3.01 11.40 -15.55
C THR A 16 2.38 10.71 -16.77
N SER A 17 1.65 9.61 -16.54
CA SER A 17 1.09 8.80 -17.63
C SER A 17 -0.21 9.37 -18.21
N PHE A 18 -0.96 10.15 -17.42
CA PHE A 18 -2.26 10.70 -17.78
C PHE A 18 -2.34 12.21 -17.57
N PRO A 19 -1.62 13.03 -18.36
CA PRO A 19 -1.57 14.48 -18.20
C PRO A 19 -2.93 15.18 -18.42
N GLN A 20 -3.89 14.49 -19.02
CA GLN A 20 -5.27 14.97 -19.18
C GLN A 20 -6.07 14.96 -17.86
N LEU A 21 -5.64 14.23 -16.83
CA LEU A 21 -6.24 14.30 -15.51
C LEU A 21 -5.81 15.62 -14.83
N ARG A 22 -6.79 16.48 -14.53
CA ARG A 22 -6.52 17.77 -13.87
C ARG A 22 -6.07 17.60 -12.42
N THR A 23 -6.65 16.60 -11.74
CA THR A 23 -6.40 16.32 -10.34
C THR A 23 -6.08 14.84 -10.18
N VAL A 24 -4.93 14.52 -9.56
CA VAL A 24 -4.59 13.16 -9.12
C VAL A 24 -4.08 13.29 -7.71
N GLU A 25 -4.83 12.75 -6.75
CA GLU A 25 -4.56 12.90 -5.32
C GLU A 25 -4.74 11.57 -4.59
N THR A 26 -4.31 11.53 -3.33
CA THR A 26 -4.58 10.41 -2.43
C THR A 26 -5.91 10.61 -1.73
N HIS A 27 -6.62 9.50 -1.47
CA HIS A 27 -7.82 9.46 -0.64
C HIS A 27 -7.57 8.59 0.59
N PRO A 28 -8.05 8.97 1.79
CA PRO A 28 -7.70 8.28 3.03
C PRO A 28 -8.37 6.91 3.23
N GLY A 29 -9.42 6.57 2.50
CA GLY A 29 -10.14 5.32 2.75
C GLY A 29 -11.26 5.02 1.75
N LYS A 30 -12.36 4.45 2.24
CA LYS A 30 -13.54 4.13 1.44
C LYS A 30 -14.20 5.42 0.94
N PHE A 31 -14.65 5.37 -0.29
CA PHE A 31 -15.30 6.49 -0.96
C PHE A 31 -16.72 6.72 -0.41
N THR A 32 -17.03 7.95 -0.05
CA THR A 32 -18.35 8.38 0.42
C THR A 32 -19.13 9.11 -0.68
N LEU A 33 -20.42 9.38 -0.46
CA LEU A 33 -21.22 10.16 -1.41
C LEU A 33 -20.70 11.59 -1.59
N GLU A 34 -20.17 12.20 -0.53
CA GLU A 34 -19.56 13.54 -0.58
C GLU A 34 -18.28 13.53 -1.45
N ASP A 35 -17.48 12.47 -1.34
CA ASP A 35 -16.29 12.29 -2.18
C ASP A 35 -16.66 12.15 -3.66
N VAL A 36 -17.77 11.46 -3.96
CA VAL A 36 -18.31 11.34 -5.31
C VAL A 36 -18.68 12.70 -5.89
N GLU A 37 -19.39 13.53 -5.12
CA GLU A 37 -19.77 14.89 -5.55
C GLU A 37 -18.55 15.76 -5.80
N ARG A 38 -17.56 15.70 -4.92
CA ARG A 38 -16.27 16.40 -5.07
C ARG A 38 -15.53 15.94 -6.32
N LEU A 39 -15.44 14.62 -6.53
CA LEU A 39 -14.78 14.04 -7.71
C LEU A 39 -15.48 14.49 -9.00
N CYS A 40 -16.81 14.49 -9.03
CA CYS A 40 -17.59 14.99 -10.17
C CYS A 40 -17.28 16.46 -10.49
N THR A 41 -17.08 17.29 -9.49
CA THR A 41 -16.76 18.72 -9.67
C THR A 41 -15.37 18.90 -10.30
N LEU A 42 -14.40 18.06 -9.91
CA LEU A 42 -13.00 18.15 -10.33
C LEU A 42 -12.70 17.37 -11.62
N ALA A 43 -13.66 16.63 -12.19
CA ALA A 43 -13.44 15.80 -13.38
C ALA A 43 -12.86 16.60 -14.57
N PRO A 44 -11.90 16.05 -15.34
CA PRO A 44 -11.34 14.71 -15.19
C PRO A 44 -10.33 14.62 -14.04
N ALA A 45 -10.57 13.67 -13.12
CA ALA A 45 -9.79 13.54 -11.87
C ALA A 45 -9.61 12.05 -11.49
N ALA A 46 -8.58 11.75 -10.70
CA ALA A 46 -8.36 10.44 -10.12
C ALA A 46 -7.98 10.54 -8.64
N TYR A 47 -8.48 9.61 -7.82
CA TYR A 47 -8.14 9.46 -6.42
C TYR A 47 -7.62 8.06 -6.13
N VAL A 48 -6.45 7.98 -5.48
CA VAL A 48 -5.79 6.73 -5.11
C VAL A 48 -6.00 6.45 -3.64
N SER A 49 -6.58 5.29 -3.31
CA SER A 49 -6.81 4.84 -1.96
C SER A 49 -6.20 3.46 -1.73
N ILE A 50 -5.68 3.25 -0.51
CA ILE A 50 -5.36 1.92 0.02
C ILE A 50 -6.51 1.52 0.93
N LEU A 51 -7.16 0.39 0.63
CA LEU A 51 -8.31 -0.09 1.39
C LEU A 51 -7.90 -0.96 2.57
N GLU A 52 -6.92 -1.84 2.33
CA GLU A 52 -6.41 -2.77 3.34
C GLU A 52 -4.98 -3.21 2.97
N ALA A 53 -4.23 -3.64 3.97
CA ALA A 53 -2.88 -4.14 3.79
C ALA A 53 -2.57 -5.21 4.85
N PRO A 54 -3.16 -6.41 4.76
CA PRO A 54 -2.82 -7.49 5.67
C PRO A 54 -1.38 -7.94 5.46
N GLY A 55 -0.64 -8.12 6.57
CA GLY A 55 0.66 -8.79 6.56
C GLY A 55 0.46 -10.28 6.33
N THR A 56 1.13 -10.83 5.33
CA THR A 56 0.94 -12.23 4.90
C THR A 56 2.08 -13.13 5.33
N GLU A 57 3.31 -12.60 5.42
CA GLU A 57 4.49 -13.38 5.69
C GLU A 57 5.57 -12.55 6.38
N LYS A 58 6.21 -13.13 7.40
CA LYS A 58 7.45 -12.59 7.97
C LYS A 58 8.64 -13.17 7.22
N LEU A 59 9.45 -12.32 6.65
CA LEU A 59 10.66 -12.73 5.95
C LEU A 59 11.79 -13.01 6.94
N GLY A 60 12.71 -13.91 6.58
CA GLY A 60 13.82 -14.30 7.43
C GLY A 60 14.79 -13.17 7.80
N ASP A 61 14.70 -12.02 7.15
CA ASP A 61 15.48 -10.81 7.40
C ASP A 61 14.77 -9.74 8.27
N GLY A 62 13.63 -10.11 8.88
CA GLY A 62 12.85 -9.26 9.77
C GLY A 62 11.84 -8.35 9.08
N ARG A 63 11.80 -8.33 7.74
CA ARG A 63 10.78 -7.60 6.98
C ARG A 63 9.48 -8.39 6.92
N VAL A 64 8.40 -7.69 6.59
CA VAL A 64 7.06 -8.30 6.43
C VAL A 64 6.54 -8.06 5.02
N LEU A 65 6.02 -9.10 4.41
CA LEU A 65 5.31 -9.05 3.14
C LEU A 65 3.85 -8.68 3.42
N PHE A 66 3.36 -7.62 2.77
CA PHE A 66 1.97 -7.17 2.85
C PHE A 66 1.27 -7.39 1.51
N ASN A 67 0.04 -7.85 1.56
CA ASN A 67 -0.85 -7.91 0.40
C ASN A 67 -1.76 -6.67 0.43
N VAL A 68 -1.43 -5.68 -0.39
CA VAL A 68 -2.06 -4.36 -0.36
C VAL A 68 -3.18 -4.28 -1.38
N SER A 69 -4.39 -4.01 -0.92
CA SER A 69 -5.56 -3.74 -1.76
C SER A 69 -5.64 -2.25 -2.08
N THR A 70 -5.52 -1.93 -3.35
CA THR A 70 -5.49 -0.57 -3.88
C THR A 70 -6.71 -0.34 -4.75
N VAL A 71 -7.28 0.85 -4.68
CA VAL A 71 -8.33 1.30 -5.60
C VAL A 71 -8.01 2.69 -6.14
N VAL A 72 -8.24 2.88 -7.43
CA VAL A 72 -8.20 4.19 -8.10
C VAL A 72 -9.59 4.53 -8.58
N PHE A 73 -10.15 5.61 -8.06
CA PHE A 73 -11.40 6.18 -8.55
C PHE A 73 -11.10 7.21 -9.60
N VAL A 74 -11.74 7.08 -10.77
CA VAL A 74 -11.56 8.00 -11.89
C VAL A 74 -12.90 8.59 -12.29
N ALA A 75 -12.96 9.92 -12.33
CA ALA A 75 -14.10 10.63 -12.91
C ALA A 75 -13.71 11.21 -14.25
N THR A 76 -14.54 10.96 -15.26
CA THR A 76 -14.44 11.53 -16.60
C THR A 76 -15.67 12.37 -16.90
N ARG A 77 -15.50 13.38 -17.72
CA ARG A 77 -16.58 14.28 -18.13
C ARG A 77 -16.86 14.15 -19.62
N HIS A 78 -18.11 14.38 -19.99
CA HIS A 78 -18.48 14.50 -21.40
C HIS A 78 -17.64 15.57 -22.09
N SER A 79 -17.09 15.25 -23.25
CA SER A 79 -16.34 16.17 -24.10
C SER A 79 -16.95 16.19 -25.49
N ALA A 80 -16.58 17.20 -26.29
CA ALA A 80 -17.07 17.32 -27.69
C ALA A 80 -16.64 16.07 -28.49
N GLY A 81 -17.63 15.24 -28.84
CA GLY A 81 -17.44 14.02 -29.62
C GLY A 81 -17.32 12.71 -28.86
N GLU A 82 -17.23 12.72 -27.51
CA GLU A 82 -17.16 11.49 -26.73
C GLU A 82 -18.02 11.53 -25.46
N LYS A 83 -18.80 10.47 -25.24
CA LYS A 83 -19.61 10.32 -24.03
C LYS A 83 -18.71 10.06 -22.81
N ALA A 84 -19.11 10.59 -21.64
CA ALA A 84 -18.36 10.41 -20.37
C ALA A 84 -18.11 8.94 -20.04
N ASP A 85 -19.09 8.06 -20.28
CA ASP A 85 -18.98 6.62 -20.07
C ASP A 85 -17.88 5.99 -20.94
N ALA A 86 -17.87 6.27 -22.25
CA ALA A 86 -16.84 5.73 -23.13
C ALA A 86 -15.43 6.23 -22.75
N SER A 87 -15.30 7.50 -22.40
CA SER A 87 -14.05 8.06 -21.89
C SER A 87 -13.65 7.43 -20.56
N GLY A 88 -14.63 7.13 -19.67
CA GLY A 88 -14.42 6.45 -18.40
C GLY A 88 -13.84 5.05 -18.59
N TRP A 89 -14.44 4.24 -19.44
CA TRP A 89 -13.94 2.90 -19.75
C TRP A 89 -12.53 2.91 -20.34
N LYS A 90 -12.27 3.77 -21.34
CA LYS A 90 -10.93 3.90 -21.92
C LYS A 90 -9.87 4.27 -20.88
N MET A 91 -10.21 5.20 -19.98
CA MET A 91 -9.31 5.60 -18.91
C MET A 91 -9.08 4.48 -17.91
N ALA A 92 -10.14 3.77 -17.53
CA ALA A 92 -10.05 2.64 -16.60
C ALA A 92 -9.20 1.51 -17.16
N GLU A 93 -9.40 1.12 -18.42
CA GLU A 93 -8.58 0.11 -19.11
C GLU A 93 -7.10 0.53 -19.19
N ALA A 94 -6.83 1.80 -19.48
CA ALA A 94 -5.47 2.31 -19.55
C ALA A 94 -4.78 2.29 -18.18
N ILE A 95 -5.51 2.61 -17.08
CA ILE A 95 -4.98 2.53 -15.72
C ILE A 95 -4.78 1.07 -15.29
N ALA A 96 -5.72 0.18 -15.59
CA ALA A 96 -5.58 -1.25 -15.33
C ALA A 96 -4.35 -1.83 -16.06
N SER A 97 -4.17 -1.49 -17.32
CA SER A 97 -2.99 -1.90 -18.10
C SER A 97 -1.68 -1.35 -17.51
N LEU A 98 -1.70 -0.10 -17.02
CA LEU A 98 -0.55 0.47 -16.33
C LEU A 98 -0.23 -0.32 -15.04
N ALA A 99 -1.24 -0.72 -14.27
CA ALA A 99 -1.07 -1.48 -13.04
C ALA A 99 -0.47 -2.87 -13.28
N ILE A 100 -0.90 -3.58 -14.33
CA ILE A 100 -0.39 -4.90 -14.71
C ILE A 100 1.12 -4.87 -14.95
N TRP A 101 1.63 -3.84 -15.60
CA TRP A 101 3.02 -3.77 -16.03
C TRP A 101 3.91 -2.91 -15.14
N ASN A 102 3.39 -2.41 -14.01
CA ASN A 102 4.12 -1.47 -13.18
C ASN A 102 4.21 -1.92 -11.72
N TYR A 103 5.42 -1.98 -11.22
CA TYR A 103 5.71 -2.27 -9.80
C TYR A 103 5.59 -1.01 -8.91
N PHE A 104 5.32 0.16 -9.49
CA PHE A 104 5.27 1.45 -8.82
C PHE A 104 6.48 1.69 -7.88
N ASN A 105 7.66 1.20 -8.29
CA ASN A 105 8.92 1.24 -7.55
C ASN A 105 8.86 0.62 -6.13
N SER A 106 7.84 -0.17 -5.83
CA SER A 106 7.56 -0.60 -4.47
C SER A 106 7.07 -2.05 -4.37
N ALA A 107 6.35 -2.54 -5.35
CA ALA A 107 5.81 -3.89 -5.34
C ALA A 107 6.87 -4.93 -5.70
N VAL A 108 6.77 -6.11 -5.09
CA VAL A 108 7.63 -7.26 -5.39
C VAL A 108 7.15 -7.99 -6.64
N PHE A 109 5.82 -8.02 -6.85
CA PHE A 109 5.17 -8.63 -8.00
C PHE A 109 4.24 -7.63 -8.68
N PRO A 110 3.91 -7.83 -9.97
CA PRO A 110 2.90 -7.06 -10.66
C PRO A 110 1.54 -7.12 -9.96
N ALA A 111 0.68 -6.17 -10.25
CA ALA A 111 -0.68 -6.17 -9.75
C ALA A 111 -1.46 -7.43 -10.17
N THR A 112 -2.22 -8.00 -9.24
CA THR A 112 -3.13 -9.14 -9.44
C THR A 112 -4.55 -8.75 -9.11
N ASP A 113 -5.52 -9.62 -9.42
CA ASP A 113 -6.94 -9.45 -9.08
C ASP A 113 -7.46 -8.07 -9.51
N ILE A 114 -7.22 -7.74 -10.79
CA ILE A 114 -7.62 -6.43 -11.32
C ILE A 114 -9.09 -6.47 -11.68
N GLU A 115 -9.85 -5.54 -11.09
CA GLU A 115 -11.29 -5.38 -11.30
C GLU A 115 -11.58 -3.94 -11.73
N ILE A 116 -12.56 -3.77 -12.60
CA ILE A 116 -13.05 -2.45 -13.01
C ILE A 116 -14.56 -2.43 -12.77
N ASP A 117 -14.98 -1.53 -11.90
CA ASP A 117 -16.36 -1.31 -11.57
C ASP A 117 -16.87 0.03 -12.12
N ASN A 118 -18.03 0.00 -12.74
CA ASN A 118 -18.74 1.20 -13.13
C ASN A 118 -19.64 1.65 -11.97
N LEU A 119 -19.28 2.75 -11.33
CA LEU A 119 -20.00 3.33 -10.19
C LEU A 119 -21.06 4.35 -10.60
N TRP A 120 -21.47 4.36 -11.87
CA TRP A 120 -22.42 5.32 -12.39
C TRP A 120 -23.80 5.17 -11.74
N THR A 121 -24.33 6.28 -11.27
CA THR A 121 -25.69 6.37 -10.74
C THR A 121 -26.51 7.40 -11.53
N SER A 122 -27.83 7.31 -11.48
CA SER A 122 -28.76 8.25 -12.14
C SER A 122 -28.58 9.73 -11.70
N LYS A 123 -28.00 9.99 -10.52
CA LYS A 123 -27.66 11.34 -10.06
C LYS A 123 -26.46 11.92 -10.84
N GLN A 124 -25.51 11.09 -11.24
CA GLN A 124 -24.31 11.49 -11.97
C GLN A 124 -24.61 11.71 -13.46
N GLU A 125 -25.62 11.02 -13.98
CA GLU A 125 -26.09 11.23 -15.35
C GLU A 125 -26.47 12.69 -15.62
N LYS A 126 -27.08 13.37 -14.64
CA LYS A 126 -27.42 14.79 -14.74
C LYS A 126 -26.19 15.71 -14.81
N ASN A 127 -25.05 15.26 -14.31
CA ASN A 127 -23.80 16.03 -14.29
C ASN A 127 -22.86 15.68 -15.45
N TRP A 128 -23.25 14.79 -16.35
CA TRP A 128 -22.44 14.35 -17.50
C TRP A 128 -21.06 13.82 -17.10
N VAL A 129 -21.00 13.14 -15.95
CA VAL A 129 -19.78 12.56 -15.38
C VAL A 129 -19.95 11.06 -15.21
N ALA A 130 -18.98 10.27 -15.68
CA ALA A 130 -18.87 8.85 -15.36
C ALA A 130 -17.79 8.64 -14.31
N ILE A 131 -18.02 7.71 -13.38
CA ILE A 131 -17.06 7.32 -12.34
C ILE A 131 -16.79 5.83 -12.46
N MET A 132 -15.50 5.47 -12.54
CA MET A 132 -15.02 4.12 -12.56
C MET A 132 -14.13 3.89 -11.34
N ALA A 133 -14.21 2.69 -10.75
CA ALA A 133 -13.25 2.20 -9.75
C ALA A 133 -12.40 1.11 -10.37
N ILE A 134 -11.10 1.24 -10.26
CA ILE A 134 -10.12 0.25 -10.70
C ILE A 134 -9.42 -0.27 -9.45
N ALA A 135 -9.69 -1.52 -9.09
CA ALA A 135 -9.11 -2.19 -7.93
C ALA A 135 -8.05 -3.20 -8.35
N TRP A 136 -7.04 -3.40 -7.52
CA TRP A 136 -6.05 -4.46 -7.67
C TRP A 136 -5.37 -4.77 -6.35
N ARG A 137 -4.66 -5.91 -6.31
CA ARG A 137 -3.79 -6.29 -5.21
C ARG A 137 -2.34 -6.24 -5.64
N ALA A 138 -1.45 -5.83 -4.72
CA ALA A 138 -0.01 -5.83 -4.92
C ALA A 138 0.70 -6.30 -3.65
N GLN A 139 1.82 -7.00 -3.81
CA GLN A 139 2.64 -7.46 -2.70
C GLN A 139 3.79 -6.48 -2.47
N ILE A 140 3.93 -6.01 -1.23
CA ILE A 140 4.91 -5.00 -0.84
C ILE A 140 5.67 -5.49 0.38
N VAL A 141 7.01 -5.39 0.33
CA VAL A 141 7.87 -5.69 1.48
C VAL A 141 8.10 -4.41 2.28
N VAL A 142 7.70 -4.44 3.55
CA VAL A 142 7.83 -3.31 4.49
C VAL A 142 8.79 -3.70 5.62
N GLY A 143 9.59 -2.75 6.06
CA GLY A 143 10.57 -2.89 7.12
C GLY A 143 11.99 -2.72 6.61
N THR A 144 12.92 -2.70 7.55
CA THR A 144 14.37 -2.64 7.30
C THR A 144 14.96 -4.03 7.35
N ASN A 145 15.88 -4.33 6.45
CA ASN A 145 16.61 -5.59 6.47
C ASN A 145 17.55 -5.61 7.68
N PHE A 146 17.54 -6.70 8.43
CA PHE A 146 18.42 -6.89 9.58
C PHE A 146 19.91 -6.76 9.22
N SER A 147 20.31 -7.18 8.03
CA SER A 147 21.68 -7.00 7.53
C SER A 147 22.07 -5.55 7.37
N ASP A 148 21.14 -4.67 6.98
CA ASP A 148 21.41 -3.24 6.83
C ASP A 148 21.56 -2.57 8.22
N GLN A 149 20.82 -3.07 9.22
CA GLN A 149 20.98 -2.62 10.61
C GLN A 149 22.33 -3.04 11.19
N LEU A 150 22.80 -4.27 10.93
CA LEU A 150 24.12 -4.72 11.33
C LEU A 150 25.24 -3.96 10.66
N ALA A 151 25.09 -3.56 9.41
CA ALA A 151 26.08 -2.73 8.71
C ALA A 151 26.26 -1.37 9.39
N GLY A 152 25.18 -0.78 9.94
CA GLY A 152 25.25 0.44 10.76
C GLY A 152 26.04 0.23 12.06
N VAL A 153 25.86 -0.89 12.72
CA VAL A 153 26.62 -1.25 13.96
C VAL A 153 28.11 -1.38 13.69
N VAL A 154 28.48 -1.99 12.57
CA VAL A 154 29.89 -2.11 12.14
C VAL A 154 30.49 -0.73 11.82
N ALA A 155 29.68 0.22 11.37
CA ALA A 155 30.07 1.60 11.14
C ALA A 155 30.12 2.47 12.40
N GLY A 156 29.86 1.92 13.59
CA GLY A 156 29.93 2.61 14.89
C GLY A 156 28.62 3.23 15.37
N GLU A 157 27.50 2.92 14.74
CA GLU A 157 26.18 3.30 15.25
C GLU A 157 25.72 2.32 16.32
N THR A 158 25.07 2.85 17.37
CA THR A 158 24.55 2.01 18.46
C THR A 158 23.30 1.26 17.98
N PHE A 159 23.38 -0.06 17.96
CA PHE A 159 22.22 -0.90 17.64
C PHE A 159 21.26 -0.91 18.83
N VAL A 160 20.08 -0.33 18.65
CA VAL A 160 19.01 -0.40 19.62
C VAL A 160 18.03 -1.49 19.17
N PHE A 161 18.06 -2.64 19.84
CA PHE A 161 17.00 -3.64 19.67
C PHE A 161 15.67 -3.02 20.09
N PRO A 162 14.61 -3.11 19.26
CA PRO A 162 13.29 -2.81 19.76
C PRO A 162 13.01 -3.74 20.94
N PRO A 163 12.41 -3.26 22.03
CA PRO A 163 12.05 -4.11 23.14
C PRO A 163 11.14 -5.23 22.64
N ASP A 164 11.57 -6.47 22.88
CA ASP A 164 10.72 -7.63 22.57
C ASP A 164 9.50 -7.58 23.50
N PRO A 165 8.28 -7.45 22.99
CA PRO A 165 7.09 -7.33 23.82
C PRO A 165 6.80 -8.58 24.67
N ASP A 166 7.41 -9.71 24.35
CA ASP A 166 7.15 -10.99 25.02
C ASP A 166 8.15 -11.36 26.12
N ILE A 167 9.22 -10.58 26.35
CA ILE A 167 10.23 -10.87 27.38
C ILE A 167 9.97 -10.14 28.71
N ASN A 168 8.81 -9.53 28.91
CA ASN A 168 8.44 -9.02 30.23
C ASN A 168 8.01 -10.16 31.15
N GLY A 169 8.94 -10.96 31.60
CA GLY A 169 8.64 -11.98 32.61
C GLY A 169 9.67 -13.12 32.80
N MET A 170 10.65 -13.23 31.93
CA MET A 170 11.70 -14.26 32.09
C MET A 170 13.10 -13.67 32.13
N VAL A 171 13.37 -12.83 33.12
CA VAL A 171 14.73 -12.76 33.62
C VAL A 171 14.89 -13.98 34.54
N ARG A 172 15.22 -15.11 33.97
CA ARG A 172 15.87 -16.17 34.73
C ARG A 172 17.27 -15.67 35.08
N ASN A 173 17.45 -15.24 36.31
CA ASN A 173 18.75 -15.14 36.92
C ASN A 173 19.22 -16.57 37.19
N ASP A 174 19.53 -17.34 36.16
CA ASP A 174 20.11 -18.69 36.32
C ASP A 174 21.64 -18.59 36.21
N HIS A 175 22.23 -17.70 36.92
CA HIS A 175 23.66 -17.76 37.21
C HIS A 175 23.89 -17.18 38.58
N ASP A 176 23.59 -18.03 39.61
CA ASP A 176 24.20 -17.89 40.91
C ASP A 176 25.54 -18.64 40.88
N PRO A 177 26.70 -17.95 40.88
CA PRO A 177 27.99 -18.60 40.76
C PRO A 177 28.47 -19.28 42.07
N ASP A 178 27.65 -19.32 43.13
CA ASP A 178 28.06 -19.78 44.46
C ASP A 178 27.45 -21.11 44.92
N GLU A 179 26.69 -21.85 44.08
CA GLU A 179 26.38 -23.25 44.44
C GLU A 179 27.53 -24.18 44.08
N THR A 180 28.55 -24.19 44.94
CA THR A 180 29.51 -25.30 45.06
C THR A 180 28.76 -26.51 45.64
N GLU A 181 28.33 -27.39 44.76
CA GLU A 181 27.82 -28.72 45.13
C GLU A 181 28.92 -29.52 45.84
N ILE A 182 28.85 -29.59 47.18
CA ILE A 182 29.74 -30.41 48.00
C ILE A 182 29.24 -31.86 47.86
N LEU A 183 29.92 -32.64 47.03
CA LEU A 183 29.74 -34.09 46.94
C LEU A 183 30.14 -34.73 48.24
N PRO A 184 29.33 -35.64 48.86
CA PRO A 184 29.71 -36.41 50.02
C PRO A 184 30.82 -37.42 49.70
N PRO A 185 31.72 -37.74 50.63
CA PRO A 185 32.81 -38.67 50.41
C PRO A 185 32.28 -40.10 50.15
N PRO A 186 32.95 -40.90 49.32
CA PRO A 186 32.59 -42.31 49.11
C PRO A 186 32.77 -43.16 50.30
N ALA A 187 31.85 -44.10 50.52
CA ALA A 187 31.87 -45.12 51.62
C ALA A 187 32.90 -46.21 51.35
#